data_1c85eb679795b70611ad2934c647fbfc
#
_entry.id   1c85eb679795b70611ad2934c647fbfc
#
_cell.length_a   1.000
_cell.length_b   1.000
_cell.length_c   1.000
_cell.angle_alpha   90.00
_cell.angle_beta   90.00
_cell.angle_gamma   90.00
#
_symmetry.space_group_name_H-M   'P 1'
#
loop_
_entity.id
_entity.type
_entity.pdbx_description
1 polymer ?
#
loop_
_entity_poly.entity_id
_entity_poly.type
_entity_poly.pdbx_seq_one_letter_code
_entity_poly.pdbx_strand_id
1 'polypeptide(L)'
;MFSYVWFKFILYLFITMTYLKNKLLEKQEKYLRRKQRVNTQVKGTNPDYRVIVSRSLMYVKADVIAADGKVVATYSDKWTAGATKTERAENAGVAFADVLKSKNISSVAFDRNWYLYHGRVKAFAEGLRKGGIQL
;
A
#
# COMPACT_ATOMS: atom_id res chain seq x y z
N MET A 1 -32.85 43.97 2.20
CA MET A 1 -31.40 44.07 2.48
C MET A 1 -30.81 42.80 3.08
N PHE A 2 -31.43 42.21 4.08
CA PHE A 2 -30.97 40.94 4.71
C PHE A 2 -30.99 39.72 3.74
N SER A 3 -31.94 39.66 2.82
CA SER A 3 -32.06 38.56 1.83
C SER A 3 -30.87 38.45 0.88
N TYR A 4 -30.25 39.58 0.46
CA TYR A 4 -29.17 39.62 -0.52
C TYR A 4 -27.81 39.16 0.10
N VAL A 5 -27.59 39.45 1.37
CA VAL A 5 -26.38 39.02 2.11
C VAL A 5 -26.43 37.51 2.36
N TRP A 6 -27.58 36.99 2.72
CA TRP A 6 -27.81 35.56 2.93
C TRP A 6 -27.62 34.77 1.63
N PHE A 7 -28.15 35.28 0.51
CA PHE A 7 -27.98 34.64 -0.79
C PHE A 7 -26.49 34.57 -1.23
N LYS A 8 -25.73 35.66 -1.04
CA LYS A 8 -24.28 35.67 -1.28
C LYS A 8 -23.52 34.69 -0.39
N PHE A 9 -23.91 34.59 0.86
CA PHE A 9 -23.29 33.68 1.83
C PHE A 9 -23.53 32.22 1.45
N ILE A 10 -24.74 31.86 1.06
CA ILE A 10 -25.10 30.51 0.59
C ILE A 10 -24.34 30.17 -0.72
N LEU A 11 -24.28 31.12 -1.66
CA LEU A 11 -23.55 30.95 -2.91
C LEU A 11 -22.05 30.74 -2.65
N TYR A 12 -21.47 31.49 -1.74
CA TYR A 12 -20.06 31.33 -1.34
C TYR A 12 -19.80 29.95 -0.70
N LEU A 13 -20.66 29.50 0.20
CA LEU A 13 -20.58 28.15 0.77
C LEU A 13 -20.68 27.06 -0.30
N PHE A 14 -21.59 27.22 -1.25
CA PHE A 14 -21.75 26.25 -2.34
C PHE A 14 -20.51 26.17 -3.23
N ILE A 15 -19.92 27.30 -3.60
CA ILE A 15 -18.70 27.39 -4.39
C ILE A 15 -17.52 26.74 -3.64
N THR A 16 -17.37 27.05 -2.34
CA THR A 16 -16.27 26.46 -1.54
C THR A 16 -16.44 24.95 -1.35
N MET A 17 -17.66 24.45 -1.14
CA MET A 17 -17.96 23.02 -1.07
C MET A 17 -17.62 22.30 -2.40
N THR A 18 -18.01 22.89 -3.53
CA THR A 18 -17.71 22.35 -4.86
C THR A 18 -16.19 22.31 -5.12
N TYR A 19 -15.47 23.38 -4.76
CA TYR A 19 -14.02 23.43 -4.88
C TYR A 19 -13.31 22.33 -4.06
N LEU A 20 -13.72 22.14 -2.79
CA LEU A 20 -13.18 21.11 -1.92
C LEU A 20 -13.47 19.71 -2.46
N LYS A 21 -14.68 19.47 -2.96
CA LYS A 21 -15.07 18.20 -3.59
C LYS A 21 -14.18 17.89 -4.81
N ASN A 22 -13.97 18.88 -5.69
CA ASN A 22 -13.11 18.69 -6.87
C ASN A 22 -11.67 18.40 -6.49
N LYS A 23 -11.13 19.08 -5.48
CA LYS A 23 -9.78 18.83 -4.96
C LYS A 23 -9.62 17.41 -4.37
N LEU A 24 -10.65 16.88 -3.73
CA LEU A 24 -10.67 15.49 -3.25
C LEU A 24 -10.70 14.49 -4.41
N LEU A 25 -11.52 14.74 -5.43
CA LEU A 25 -11.60 13.90 -6.63
C LEU A 25 -10.26 13.84 -7.37
N GLU A 26 -9.57 14.96 -7.56
CA GLU A 26 -8.23 14.99 -8.16
C GLU A 26 -7.21 14.13 -7.38
N LYS A 27 -7.27 14.16 -6.05
CA LYS A 27 -6.40 13.31 -5.21
C LYS A 27 -6.71 11.83 -5.42
N GLN A 28 -7.98 11.46 -5.50
CA GLN A 28 -8.41 10.07 -5.76
C GLN A 28 -7.97 9.60 -7.14
N GLU A 29 -8.13 10.43 -8.18
CA GLU A 29 -7.68 10.09 -9.54
C GLU A 29 -6.16 9.90 -9.63
N LYS A 30 -5.38 10.77 -9.00
CA LYS A 30 -3.92 10.63 -8.92
C LYS A 30 -3.51 9.33 -8.22
N TYR A 31 -4.21 8.98 -7.14
CA TYR A 31 -4.03 7.72 -6.44
C TYR A 31 -4.32 6.51 -7.35
N LEU A 32 -5.48 6.51 -8.02
CA LEU A 32 -5.88 5.41 -8.92
C LEU A 32 -4.91 5.24 -10.08
N ARG A 33 -4.46 6.32 -10.73
CA ARG A 33 -3.46 6.28 -11.81
C ARG A 33 -2.14 5.66 -11.35
N ARG A 34 -1.64 6.01 -10.16
CA ARG A 34 -0.42 5.41 -9.59
C ARG A 34 -0.60 3.93 -9.32
N LYS A 35 -1.72 3.55 -8.73
CA LYS A 35 -2.06 2.15 -8.46
C LYS A 35 -2.15 1.31 -9.73
N GLN A 36 -2.81 1.82 -10.77
CA GLN A 36 -2.92 1.14 -12.07
C GLN A 36 -1.55 0.94 -12.73
N ARG A 37 -0.68 1.96 -12.71
CA ARG A 37 0.68 1.88 -13.26
C ARG A 37 1.49 0.76 -12.58
N VAL A 38 1.48 0.72 -11.26
CA VAL A 38 2.17 -0.33 -10.49
C VAL A 38 1.57 -1.71 -10.79
N ASN A 39 0.25 -1.83 -10.82
CA ASN A 39 -0.42 -3.10 -11.14
C ASN A 39 -0.03 -3.64 -12.52
N THR A 40 0.08 -2.78 -13.53
CA THR A 40 0.46 -3.20 -14.89
C THR A 40 1.90 -3.70 -14.92
N GLN A 41 2.83 -3.03 -14.24
CA GLN A 41 4.23 -3.46 -14.15
C GLN A 41 4.37 -4.79 -13.41
N VAL A 42 3.72 -4.92 -12.25
CA VAL A 42 3.81 -6.11 -11.39
C VAL A 42 3.25 -7.35 -12.08
N LYS A 43 2.15 -7.24 -12.82
CA LYS A 43 1.56 -8.36 -13.58
C LYS A 43 2.49 -8.91 -14.67
N GLY A 44 3.39 -8.06 -15.20
CA GLY A 44 4.39 -8.48 -16.21
C GLY A 44 5.63 -9.15 -15.62
N THR A 45 5.90 -8.97 -14.32
CA THR A 45 7.14 -9.44 -13.68
C THR A 45 7.05 -10.87 -13.18
N ASN A 46 6.02 -11.20 -12.44
CA ASN A 46 5.78 -12.55 -11.92
C ASN A 46 4.26 -12.81 -11.87
N PRO A 47 3.74 -13.67 -12.74
CA PRO A 47 2.31 -13.96 -12.79
C PRO A 47 1.82 -14.87 -11.66
N ASP A 48 2.69 -15.66 -11.02
CA ASP A 48 2.28 -16.71 -10.09
C ASP A 48 1.90 -16.16 -8.72
N TYR A 49 2.80 -15.37 -8.11
CA TYR A 49 2.60 -14.83 -6.77
C TYR A 49 2.91 -13.35 -6.70
N ARG A 50 2.06 -12.59 -6.04
CA ARG A 50 2.21 -11.16 -5.83
C ARG A 50 2.05 -10.80 -4.36
N VAL A 51 3.05 -10.14 -3.78
CA VAL A 51 2.98 -9.57 -2.43
C VAL A 51 2.46 -8.14 -2.51
N ILE A 52 1.28 -7.88 -1.99
CA ILE A 52 0.71 -6.54 -1.88
C ILE A 52 0.96 -5.99 -0.49
N VAL A 53 1.64 -4.84 -0.42
CA VAL A 53 1.93 -4.17 0.85
C VAL A 53 0.92 -3.07 1.11
N SER A 54 0.38 -3.07 2.31
CA SER A 54 -0.50 -2.02 2.86
C SER A 54 0.14 -1.38 4.08
N ARG A 55 0.15 -0.06 4.15
CA ARG A 55 0.74 0.69 5.25
C ARG A 55 -0.29 1.58 5.93
N SER A 56 -0.44 1.41 7.22
CA SER A 56 -1.16 2.34 8.10
C SER A 56 -0.19 3.26 8.83
N LEU A 57 -0.69 4.15 9.69
CA LEU A 57 0.14 4.95 10.59
C LEU A 57 0.94 4.09 11.57
N MET A 58 0.35 3.00 12.06
CA MET A 58 0.94 2.14 13.08
C MET A 58 1.68 0.95 12.49
N TYR A 59 1.11 0.27 11.49
CA TYR A 59 1.57 -1.04 11.02
C TYR A 59 1.76 -1.12 9.52
N VAL A 60 2.60 -2.06 9.10
CA VAL A 60 2.73 -2.54 7.73
C VAL A 60 2.12 -3.94 7.66
N LYS A 61 1.30 -4.20 6.66
CA LYS A 61 0.69 -5.49 6.39
C LYS A 61 1.05 -5.91 4.97
N ALA A 62 1.32 -7.19 4.78
CA ALA A 62 1.56 -7.76 3.47
C ALA A 62 0.65 -8.98 3.25
N ASP A 63 0.03 -9.03 2.10
CA ASP A 63 -0.81 -10.13 1.65
C ASP A 63 -0.22 -10.73 0.37
N VAL A 64 -0.02 -12.04 0.33
CA VAL A 64 0.40 -12.75 -0.88
C VAL A 64 -0.82 -13.30 -1.60
N ILE A 65 -0.94 -12.93 -2.85
CA ILE A 65 -2.02 -13.34 -3.74
C ILE A 65 -1.44 -14.20 -4.84
N ALA A 66 -2.05 -15.37 -5.06
CA ALA A 66 -1.74 -16.24 -6.18
C ALA A 66 -2.40 -15.74 -7.48
N ALA A 67 -2.01 -16.33 -8.61
CA ALA A 67 -2.54 -15.97 -9.94
C ALA A 67 -4.06 -16.08 -10.05
N ASP A 68 -4.66 -17.02 -9.31
CA ASP A 68 -6.12 -17.24 -9.22
C ASP A 68 -6.86 -16.19 -8.35
N GLY A 69 -6.13 -15.25 -7.76
CA GLY A 69 -6.66 -14.19 -6.91
C GLY A 69 -6.87 -14.58 -5.45
N LYS A 70 -6.53 -15.80 -5.05
CA LYS A 70 -6.65 -16.24 -3.66
C LYS A 70 -5.50 -15.72 -2.81
N VAL A 71 -5.80 -15.32 -1.57
CA VAL A 71 -4.79 -14.96 -0.58
C VAL A 71 -4.17 -16.23 0.00
N VAL A 72 -2.87 -16.41 -0.23
CA VAL A 72 -2.11 -17.59 0.22
C VAL A 72 -1.52 -17.40 1.61
N ALA A 73 -1.06 -16.20 1.91
CA ALA A 73 -0.45 -15.83 3.18
C ALA A 73 -0.66 -14.35 3.49
N THR A 74 -0.76 -14.05 4.77
CA THR A 74 -0.85 -12.68 5.30
C THR A 74 0.11 -12.53 6.46
N TYR A 75 0.79 -11.39 6.53
CA TYR A 75 1.67 -11.07 7.65
C TYR A 75 1.60 -9.58 8.01
N SER A 76 1.82 -9.26 9.29
CA SER A 76 1.85 -7.88 9.77
C SER A 76 3.01 -7.67 10.73
N ASP A 77 3.64 -6.50 10.68
CA ASP A 77 4.71 -6.10 11.60
C ASP A 77 4.22 -5.90 13.05
N LYS A 78 2.89 -5.99 13.27
CA LYS A 78 2.29 -5.98 14.62
C LYS A 78 2.83 -7.11 15.50
N TRP A 79 3.16 -8.24 14.89
CA TRP A 79 3.62 -9.45 15.62
C TRP A 79 5.14 -9.53 15.74
N THR A 80 5.86 -8.50 15.32
CA THR A 80 7.31 -8.49 15.25
C THR A 80 7.90 -7.46 16.20
N ALA A 81 8.98 -7.78 16.89
CA ALA A 81 9.72 -6.86 17.74
C ALA A 81 10.66 -5.96 16.92
N GLY A 82 10.88 -4.76 17.42
CA GLY A 82 11.84 -3.79 16.85
C GLY A 82 11.74 -2.46 17.59
N ALA A 83 12.87 -1.79 17.78
CA ALA A 83 12.93 -0.50 18.48
C ALA A 83 12.27 0.61 17.66
N THR A 84 12.45 0.57 16.34
CA THR A 84 11.85 1.53 15.41
C THR A 84 10.82 0.85 14.51
N LYS A 85 9.90 1.64 13.95
CA LYS A 85 8.91 1.13 12.97
C LYS A 85 9.58 0.55 11.71
N THR A 86 10.75 1.05 11.35
CA THR A 86 11.51 0.59 10.18
C THR A 86 12.16 -0.76 10.44
N GLU A 87 12.84 -0.92 11.58
CA GLU A 87 13.42 -2.21 12.01
C GLU A 87 12.35 -3.29 12.17
N ARG A 88 11.22 -2.91 12.75
CA ARG A 88 10.08 -3.79 12.91
C ARG A 88 9.55 -4.29 11.56
N ALA A 89 9.46 -3.39 10.55
CA ALA A 89 9.07 -3.76 9.20
C ALA A 89 10.10 -4.66 8.51
N GLU A 90 11.39 -4.44 8.73
CA GLU A 90 12.47 -5.30 8.20
C GLU A 90 12.42 -6.71 8.82
N ASN A 91 12.34 -6.80 10.16
CA ASN A 91 12.20 -8.06 10.85
C ASN A 91 10.93 -8.81 10.46
N ALA A 92 9.83 -8.08 10.22
CA ALA A 92 8.59 -8.66 9.70
C ALA A 92 8.78 -9.22 8.28
N GLY A 93 9.58 -8.56 7.43
CA GLY A 93 9.93 -9.07 6.12
C GLY A 93 10.70 -10.40 6.19
N VAL A 94 11.67 -10.51 7.09
CA VAL A 94 12.42 -11.77 7.31
C VAL A 94 11.50 -12.88 7.81
N ALA A 95 10.70 -12.61 8.85
CA ALA A 95 9.76 -13.59 9.38
C ALA A 95 8.71 -14.03 8.34
N PHE A 96 8.26 -13.11 7.50
CA PHE A 96 7.32 -13.43 6.43
C PHE A 96 7.97 -14.28 5.32
N ALA A 97 9.26 -14.08 5.03
CA ALA A 97 10.00 -14.93 4.12
C ALA A 97 10.04 -16.39 4.56
N ASP A 98 10.18 -16.64 5.87
CA ASP A 98 10.14 -18.02 6.42
C ASP A 98 8.76 -18.66 6.24
N VAL A 99 7.69 -17.89 6.42
CA VAL A 99 6.32 -18.33 6.14
C VAL A 99 6.13 -18.68 4.64
N LEU A 100 6.69 -17.88 3.74
CA LEU A 100 6.61 -18.15 2.30
C LEU A 100 7.40 -19.40 1.91
N LYS A 101 8.59 -19.59 2.47
CA LYS A 101 9.39 -20.79 2.26
C LYS A 101 8.68 -22.07 2.73
N SER A 102 7.98 -22.02 3.87
CA SER A 102 7.19 -23.15 4.36
C SER A 102 6.04 -23.53 3.41
N LYS A 103 5.64 -22.61 2.53
CA LYS A 103 4.64 -22.82 1.46
C LYS A 103 5.28 -23.10 0.09
N ASN A 104 6.59 -23.34 0.03
CA ASN A 104 7.36 -23.56 -1.20
C ASN A 104 7.30 -22.38 -2.21
N ILE A 105 7.18 -21.14 -1.70
CA ILE A 105 7.19 -19.93 -2.51
C ILE A 105 8.58 -19.30 -2.39
N SER A 106 9.35 -19.31 -3.48
CA SER A 106 10.71 -18.76 -3.53
C SER A 106 10.81 -17.42 -4.27
N SER A 107 9.87 -17.14 -5.15
CA SER A 107 9.83 -15.93 -5.96
C SER A 107 8.45 -15.28 -5.93
N VAL A 108 8.41 -13.97 -5.80
CA VAL A 108 7.15 -13.18 -5.77
C VAL A 108 7.36 -11.82 -6.43
N ALA A 109 6.32 -11.28 -7.05
CA ALA A 109 6.32 -9.90 -7.49
C ALA A 109 5.97 -8.98 -6.32
N PHE A 110 6.81 -8.00 -6.03
CA PHE A 110 6.58 -7.05 -4.95
C PHE A 110 5.70 -5.88 -5.42
N ASP A 111 4.47 -5.83 -4.96
CA ASP A 111 3.54 -4.76 -5.23
C ASP A 111 3.52 -3.76 -4.06
N ARG A 112 4.26 -2.67 -4.23
CA ARG A 112 4.27 -1.56 -3.26
C ARG A 112 2.96 -0.76 -3.22
N ASN A 113 1.97 -1.16 -3.99
CA ASN A 113 0.72 -0.43 -4.13
C ASN A 113 1.00 1.00 -4.65
N TRP A 114 0.45 2.02 -4.01
CA TRP A 114 0.68 3.44 -4.36
C TRP A 114 1.75 4.12 -3.49
N TYR A 115 2.32 3.38 -2.53
CA TYR A 115 3.34 3.94 -1.63
C TYR A 115 4.67 4.17 -2.34
N LEU A 116 5.42 5.17 -1.87
CA LEU A 116 6.81 5.34 -2.29
C LEU A 116 7.66 4.17 -1.79
N TYR A 117 8.62 3.73 -2.61
CA TYR A 117 9.61 2.72 -2.21
C TYR A 117 10.65 3.36 -1.30
N HIS A 118 10.24 3.68 -0.07
CA HIS A 118 11.07 4.34 0.94
C HIS A 118 10.61 3.94 2.35
N GLY A 119 11.51 4.12 3.34
CA GLY A 119 11.21 3.87 4.75
C GLY A 119 10.72 2.44 5.02
N ARG A 120 9.61 2.29 5.71
CA ARG A 120 9.07 0.98 6.12
C ARG A 120 8.76 0.04 4.96
N VAL A 121 8.28 0.55 3.84
CA VAL A 121 7.97 -0.27 2.65
C VAL A 121 9.26 -0.85 2.05
N LYS A 122 10.31 -0.03 1.95
CA LYS A 122 11.63 -0.47 1.51
C LYS A 122 12.24 -1.48 2.49
N ALA A 123 12.20 -1.19 3.80
CA ALA A 123 12.72 -2.07 4.83
C ALA A 123 12.04 -3.45 4.82
N PHE A 124 10.73 -3.51 4.61
CA PHE A 124 10.00 -4.76 4.47
C PHE A 124 10.45 -5.56 3.24
N ALA A 125 10.64 -4.92 2.08
CA ALA A 125 11.15 -5.57 0.88
C ALA A 125 12.58 -6.08 1.06
N GLU A 126 13.45 -5.31 1.70
CA GLU A 126 14.81 -5.74 2.04
C GLU A 126 14.81 -6.91 3.02
N GLY A 127 13.90 -6.91 3.99
CA GLY A 127 13.68 -8.04 4.89
C GLY A 127 13.30 -9.33 4.15
N LEU A 128 12.40 -9.25 3.17
CA LEU A 128 12.06 -10.40 2.31
C LEU A 128 13.28 -10.92 1.54
N ARG A 129 14.10 -10.02 0.96
CA ARG A 129 15.34 -10.41 0.26
C ARG A 129 16.36 -11.05 1.20
N LYS A 130 16.55 -10.48 2.40
CA LYS A 130 17.41 -11.09 3.45
C LYS A 130 16.92 -12.47 3.86
N GLY A 131 15.61 -12.66 3.90
CA GLY A 131 14.98 -13.95 4.11
C GLY A 131 15.11 -14.92 2.93
N GLY A 132 15.71 -14.51 1.79
CA GLY A 132 15.99 -15.37 0.65
C GLY A 132 14.84 -15.52 -0.35
N ILE A 133 13.87 -14.60 -0.34
CA ILE A 133 12.81 -14.52 -1.35
C ILE A 133 13.28 -13.62 -2.50
N GLN A 134 13.12 -14.08 -3.74
CA GLN A 134 13.38 -13.30 -4.94
C GLN A 134 12.20 -12.34 -5.20
N LEU A 135 12.52 -11.04 -5.37
CA LEU A 135 11.55 -9.98 -5.62
C LEU A 135 11.77 -9.34 -6.99
#